data_38511644f01b2b64005e12772786ff6f
#
_entry.id   38511644f01b2b64005e12772786ff6f
#
_cell.length_a   1.000
_cell.length_b   1.000
_cell.length_c   1.000
_cell.angle_alpha   90.00
_cell.angle_beta   90.00
_cell.angle_gamma   90.00
#
_symmetry.space_group_name_H-M   'P 1'
#
loop_
_entity.id
_entity.type
_entity.pdbx_description
1 polymer ?
#
loop_
_entity_poly.entity_id
_entity_poly.type
_entity_poly.pdbx_seq_one_letter_code
_entity_poly.pdbx_strand_id
1 'polypeptide(L)'
;FISLLCGFAGANFASSMANISFFFPKQKQGGALGLNGGLGNMGVSVMQLVAPLVVSLSIFAAFGSHGVEQPDGSQLYLANAAWIWVPFLAIFTLAAWFGMNELATSKASLKEQLPVLKRGHLWIMSLLYLATFGSF
;
A
#
# COMPACT_ATOMS: atom_id res chain seq x y z
N PHE A 1 -17.04 4.29 4.88
CA PHE A 1 -15.96 4.40 5.87
C PHE A 1 -14.77 3.49 5.52
N ILE A 2 -14.97 2.19 5.27
CA ILE A 2 -13.90 1.24 4.90
C ILE A 2 -13.16 1.70 3.63
N SER A 3 -13.87 2.10 2.58
CA SER A 3 -13.28 2.59 1.34
C SER A 3 -12.37 3.81 1.55
N LEU A 4 -12.73 4.69 2.48
CA LEU A 4 -11.93 5.85 2.85
C LEU A 4 -10.63 5.42 3.54
N LEU A 5 -10.69 4.43 4.43
CA LEU A 5 -9.50 3.87 5.08
C LEU A 5 -8.57 3.18 4.06
N CYS A 6 -9.13 2.48 3.08
CA CYS A 6 -8.35 1.91 1.97
C CYS A 6 -7.62 2.99 1.16
N GLY A 7 -8.27 4.15 0.94
CA GLY A 7 -7.65 5.30 0.29
C GLY A 7 -6.42 5.83 1.05
N PHE A 8 -6.48 5.90 2.37
CA PHE A 8 -5.32 6.27 3.19
C PHE A 8 -4.17 5.26 3.07
N ALA A 9 -4.48 3.96 3.03
CA ALA A 9 -3.46 2.93 2.83
C ALA A 9 -2.76 3.10 1.46
N GLY A 10 -3.52 3.39 0.40
CA GLY A 10 -2.98 3.68 -0.93
C GLY A 10 -2.08 4.94 -0.96
N ALA A 11 -2.40 5.96 -0.17
CA ALA A 11 -1.60 7.19 -0.08
C ALA A 11 -0.18 6.94 0.46
N ASN A 12 0.06 5.86 1.20
CA ASN A 12 1.38 5.50 1.71
C ASN A 12 2.40 5.26 0.58
N PHE A 13 1.96 4.83 -0.59
CA PHE A 13 2.83 4.68 -1.76
C PHE A 13 3.46 6.03 -2.17
N ALA A 14 2.68 7.10 -2.22
CA ALA A 14 3.19 8.43 -2.55
C ALA A 14 4.18 8.94 -1.50
N SER A 15 3.92 8.66 -0.22
CA SER A 15 4.82 9.00 0.89
C SER A 15 6.16 8.28 0.76
N SER A 16 6.17 6.98 0.44
CA SER A 16 7.40 6.21 0.27
C SER A 16 8.23 6.70 -0.92
N MET A 17 7.58 7.04 -2.04
CA MET A 17 8.25 7.63 -3.21
C MET A 17 8.90 8.97 -2.90
N ALA A 18 8.19 9.86 -2.18
CA ALA A 18 8.74 11.14 -1.74
C ALA A 18 9.96 10.93 -0.82
N ASN A 19 9.87 9.99 0.11
CA ASN A 19 10.94 9.69 1.07
C ASN A 19 12.22 9.22 0.35
N ILE A 20 12.11 8.32 -0.63
CA ILE A 20 13.23 7.86 -1.44
C ILE A 20 13.93 9.05 -2.12
N SER A 21 13.18 10.03 -2.60
CA SER A 21 13.72 11.22 -3.25
C SER A 21 14.61 12.07 -2.34
N PHE A 22 14.39 12.02 -1.02
CA PHE A 22 15.22 12.72 -0.04
C PHE A 22 16.46 11.92 0.40
N PHE A 23 16.35 10.59 0.47
CA PHE A 23 17.44 9.75 0.97
C PHE A 23 18.48 9.38 -0.10
N PHE A 24 18.09 9.33 -1.37
CA PHE A 24 18.97 8.89 -2.44
C PHE A 24 19.49 10.06 -3.28
N PRO A 25 20.80 10.07 -3.66
CA PRO A 25 21.35 11.06 -4.58
C PRO A 25 20.69 10.93 -5.95
N LYS A 26 20.58 12.04 -6.70
CA LYS A 26 19.84 12.12 -7.97
C LYS A 26 20.21 11.03 -8.97
N GLN A 27 21.48 10.63 -9.02
CA GLN A 27 21.96 9.57 -9.93
C GLN A 27 21.40 8.17 -9.60
N LYS A 28 21.02 7.90 -8.34
CA LYS A 28 20.51 6.60 -7.86
C LYS A 28 18.99 6.62 -7.64
N GLN A 29 18.36 7.78 -7.66
CA GLN A 29 16.91 7.92 -7.39
C GLN A 29 16.06 7.08 -8.36
N GLY A 30 16.39 7.09 -9.66
CA GLY A 30 15.64 6.32 -10.65
C GLY A 30 15.62 4.83 -10.35
N GLY A 31 16.78 4.26 -10.00
CA GLY A 31 16.86 2.85 -9.61
C GLY A 31 16.10 2.54 -8.32
N ALA A 32 16.24 3.40 -7.31
CA ALA A 32 15.54 3.22 -6.02
C ALA A 32 14.02 3.35 -6.16
N LEU A 33 13.54 4.32 -6.93
CA LEU A 33 12.11 4.51 -7.23
C LEU A 33 11.55 3.35 -8.06
N GLY A 34 12.31 2.89 -9.07
CA GLY A 34 11.93 1.74 -9.89
C GLY A 34 11.84 0.46 -9.06
N LEU A 35 12.79 0.23 -8.16
CA LEU A 35 12.77 -0.92 -7.26
C LEU A 35 11.57 -0.85 -6.30
N ASN A 36 11.32 0.31 -5.69
CA ASN A 36 10.17 0.50 -4.79
C ASN A 36 8.84 0.28 -5.51
N GLY A 37 8.67 0.85 -6.72
CA GLY A 37 7.47 0.66 -7.52
C GLY A 37 7.30 -0.78 -8.00
N GLY A 38 8.38 -1.40 -8.47
CA GLY A 38 8.38 -2.79 -8.94
C GLY A 38 8.05 -3.79 -7.84
N LEU A 39 8.74 -3.70 -6.70
CA LEU A 39 8.47 -4.58 -5.55
C LEU A 39 7.07 -4.32 -4.95
N GLY A 40 6.61 -3.06 -4.93
CA GLY A 40 5.26 -2.74 -4.47
C GLY A 40 4.18 -3.42 -5.31
N ASN A 41 4.34 -3.41 -6.63
CA ASN A 41 3.40 -4.06 -7.55
C ASN A 41 3.43 -5.60 -7.49
N MET A 42 4.56 -6.21 -7.09
CA MET A 42 4.61 -7.65 -6.84
C MET A 42 3.63 -8.10 -5.75
N GLY A 43 3.29 -7.22 -4.80
CA GLY A 43 2.30 -7.50 -3.76
C GLY A 43 0.93 -7.89 -4.33
N VAL A 44 0.52 -7.28 -5.43
CA VAL A 44 -0.74 -7.61 -6.12
C VAL A 44 -0.71 -9.07 -6.63
N SER A 45 0.38 -9.46 -7.30
CA SER A 45 0.54 -10.83 -7.81
C SER A 45 0.60 -11.87 -6.69
N VAL A 46 1.31 -11.55 -5.61
CA VAL A 46 1.37 -12.40 -4.41
C VAL A 46 -0.03 -12.55 -3.80
N MET A 47 -0.81 -11.47 -3.71
CA MET A 47 -2.16 -11.50 -3.18
C MET A 47 -3.10 -12.35 -4.04
N GLN A 48 -3.02 -12.24 -5.35
CA GLN A 48 -3.81 -13.06 -6.28
C GLN A 48 -3.53 -14.56 -6.14
N LEU A 49 -2.30 -14.92 -5.79
CA LEU A 49 -1.92 -16.31 -5.56
C LEU A 49 -2.31 -16.80 -4.16
N VAL A 50 -2.04 -15.98 -3.13
CA VAL A 50 -2.19 -16.37 -1.73
C VAL A 50 -3.64 -16.33 -1.27
N ALA A 51 -4.45 -15.35 -1.72
CA ALA A 51 -5.82 -15.20 -1.26
C ALA A 51 -6.70 -16.44 -1.51
N PRO A 52 -6.73 -17.05 -2.72
CA PRO A 52 -7.52 -18.26 -2.96
C PRO A 52 -7.11 -19.44 -2.07
N LEU A 53 -5.82 -19.56 -1.77
CA LEU A 53 -5.30 -20.63 -0.91
C LEU A 53 -5.74 -20.42 0.55
N VAL A 54 -5.66 -19.20 1.03
CA VAL A 54 -5.90 -18.89 2.45
C VAL A 54 -7.39 -18.88 2.80
N VAL A 55 -8.25 -18.46 1.86
CA VAL A 55 -9.70 -18.44 2.10
C VAL A 55 -10.32 -19.86 2.21
N SER A 56 -9.64 -20.89 1.67
CA SER A 56 -10.08 -22.29 1.79
C SER A 56 -9.67 -22.94 3.12
N LEU A 57 -8.86 -22.28 3.95
CA LEU A 57 -8.31 -22.82 5.18
C LEU A 57 -9.00 -22.20 6.41
N SER A 58 -9.27 -23.00 7.45
CA SER A 58 -9.88 -22.53 8.70
C SER A 58 -8.88 -21.96 9.72
N ILE A 59 -7.71 -21.48 9.26
CA ILE A 59 -6.57 -21.10 10.12
C ILE A 59 -6.93 -20.00 11.13
N PHE A 60 -7.70 -19.01 10.71
CA PHE A 60 -8.08 -17.88 11.56
C PHE A 60 -9.51 -17.94 12.11
N ALA A 61 -10.12 -19.13 12.13
CA ALA A 61 -11.46 -19.30 12.68
C ALA A 61 -11.56 -18.86 14.14
N ALA A 62 -10.51 -19.09 14.94
CA ALA A 62 -10.41 -18.66 16.33
C ALA A 62 -10.38 -17.11 16.49
N PHE A 63 -10.00 -16.37 15.46
CA PHE A 63 -9.93 -14.91 15.44
C PHE A 63 -11.16 -14.27 14.78
N GLY A 64 -12.27 -14.99 14.69
CA GLY A 64 -13.54 -14.48 14.17
C GLY A 64 -13.67 -14.57 12.64
N SER A 65 -12.85 -15.36 11.98
CA SER A 65 -13.06 -15.70 10.57
C SER A 65 -14.16 -16.76 10.48
N HIS A 66 -15.37 -16.34 10.16
CA HIS A 66 -16.50 -17.24 9.98
C HIS A 66 -16.52 -17.80 8.55
N GLY A 67 -16.71 -19.11 8.41
CA GLY A 67 -16.88 -19.75 7.12
C GLY A 67 -18.22 -19.36 6.49
N VAL A 68 -18.18 -19.04 5.20
CA VAL A 68 -19.38 -18.84 4.38
C VAL A 68 -19.61 -20.13 3.60
N GLU A 69 -20.77 -20.75 3.83
CA GLU A 69 -21.12 -22.01 3.16
C GLU A 69 -21.42 -21.76 1.68
N GLN A 70 -20.78 -22.53 0.84
CA GLN A 70 -20.97 -22.49 -0.60
C GLN A 70 -22.04 -23.53 -1.03
N PRO A 71 -22.66 -23.37 -2.20
CA PRO A 71 -23.66 -24.32 -2.71
C PRO A 71 -23.14 -25.76 -2.87
N ASP A 72 -21.85 -25.95 -2.95
CA ASP A 72 -21.15 -27.24 -3.05
C ASP A 72 -20.83 -27.87 -1.67
N GLY A 73 -21.24 -27.23 -0.58
CA GLY A 73 -20.99 -27.66 0.78
C GLY A 73 -19.59 -27.30 1.34
N SER A 74 -18.76 -26.62 0.55
CA SER A 74 -17.47 -26.11 1.03
C SER A 74 -17.65 -24.83 1.86
N GLN A 75 -16.72 -24.56 2.78
CA GLN A 75 -16.68 -23.32 3.54
C GLN A 75 -15.55 -22.42 3.07
N LEU A 76 -15.88 -21.16 2.81
CA LEU A 76 -14.90 -20.13 2.47
C LEU A 76 -14.75 -19.13 3.62
N TYR A 77 -13.53 -18.96 4.09
CA TYR A 77 -13.18 -18.03 5.16
C TYR A 77 -12.63 -16.73 4.58
N LEU A 78 -13.51 -15.88 4.04
CA LEU A 78 -13.12 -14.63 3.32
C LEU A 78 -12.28 -13.69 4.18
N ALA A 79 -12.51 -13.64 5.49
CA ALA A 79 -11.74 -12.79 6.40
C ALA A 79 -10.27 -13.21 6.50
N ASN A 80 -9.92 -14.46 6.15
CA ASN A 80 -8.55 -14.93 6.17
C ASN A 80 -7.65 -14.15 5.18
N ALA A 81 -8.22 -13.71 4.05
CA ALA A 81 -7.51 -12.88 3.08
C ALA A 81 -6.99 -11.56 3.69
N ALA A 82 -7.66 -11.04 4.72
CA ALA A 82 -7.21 -9.87 5.47
C ALA A 82 -6.33 -10.26 6.66
N TRP A 83 -6.72 -11.28 7.42
CA TRP A 83 -6.02 -11.69 8.65
C TRP A 83 -4.56 -12.11 8.40
N ILE A 84 -4.27 -12.74 7.28
CA ILE A 84 -2.89 -13.16 6.96
C ILE A 84 -1.91 -11.98 6.91
N TRP A 85 -2.38 -10.78 6.56
CA TRP A 85 -1.52 -9.59 6.42
C TRP A 85 -1.32 -8.84 7.74
N VAL A 86 -2.19 -9.04 8.74
CA VAL A 86 -2.11 -8.35 10.03
C VAL A 86 -0.75 -8.52 10.72
N PRO A 87 -0.17 -9.73 10.87
CA PRO A 87 1.14 -9.88 11.49
C PRO A 87 2.26 -9.21 10.69
N PHE A 88 2.23 -9.28 9.36
CA PHE A 88 3.21 -8.60 8.51
C PHE A 88 3.11 -7.08 8.65
N LEU A 89 1.89 -6.53 8.62
CA LEU A 89 1.67 -5.10 8.83
C LEU A 89 2.15 -4.65 10.21
N ALA A 90 1.90 -5.43 11.26
CA ALA A 90 2.39 -5.12 12.60
C ALA A 90 3.92 -5.09 12.64
N ILE A 91 4.59 -6.11 12.09
CA ILE A 91 6.05 -6.19 12.03
C ILE A 91 6.63 -5.00 11.25
N PHE A 92 6.12 -4.72 10.05
CA PHE A 92 6.64 -3.62 9.23
C PHE A 92 6.33 -2.25 9.83
N THR A 93 5.20 -2.07 10.51
CA THR A 93 4.88 -0.84 11.23
C THR A 93 5.85 -0.60 12.37
N LEU A 94 6.13 -1.64 13.17
CA LEU A 94 7.11 -1.56 14.25
C LEU A 94 8.53 -1.32 13.70
N ALA A 95 8.92 -2.02 12.64
CA ALA A 95 10.21 -1.81 12.00
C ALA A 95 10.35 -0.38 11.46
N ALA A 96 9.30 0.18 10.86
CA ALA A 96 9.29 1.56 10.41
C ALA A 96 9.37 2.54 11.59
N TRP A 97 8.62 2.28 12.67
CA TRP A 97 8.61 3.13 13.85
C TRP A 97 9.99 3.25 14.51
N PHE A 98 10.71 2.14 14.63
CA PHE A 98 12.02 2.11 15.27
C PHE A 98 13.19 2.34 14.31
N GLY A 99 13.03 2.02 13.03
CA GLY A 99 14.11 2.06 12.04
C GLY A 99 14.12 3.27 11.12
N MET A 100 13.00 4.00 11.00
CA MET A 100 12.96 5.17 10.13
C MET A 100 13.38 6.43 10.87
N ASN A 101 14.32 7.18 10.26
CA ASN A 101 14.78 8.47 10.77
C ASN A 101 14.07 9.60 10.02
N GLU A 102 13.59 10.59 10.75
CA GLU A 102 13.05 11.81 10.17
C GLU A 102 14.17 12.74 9.69
N LEU A 103 14.09 13.16 8.44
CA LEU A 103 14.96 14.21 7.91
C LEU A 103 14.34 15.58 8.20
N ALA A 104 15.07 16.43 8.92
CA ALA A 104 14.63 17.79 9.22
C ALA A 104 14.38 18.61 7.94
N THR A 105 15.13 18.32 6.88
CA THR A 105 15.01 18.98 5.56
C THR A 105 13.76 18.58 4.77
N SER A 106 13.07 17.48 5.15
CA SER A 106 11.85 17.04 4.48
C SER A 106 10.56 17.64 5.05
N LYS A 107 10.67 18.43 6.13
CA LYS A 107 9.54 19.06 6.81
C LYS A 107 9.12 20.35 6.08
N ALA A 108 8.47 20.22 4.92
CA ALA A 108 7.82 21.36 4.27
C ALA A 108 6.47 21.63 4.92
N SER A 109 6.21 22.89 5.25
CA SER A 109 4.91 23.34 5.79
C SER A 109 3.81 23.17 4.73
N LEU A 110 2.58 22.89 5.13
CA LEU A 110 1.44 22.79 4.22
C LEU A 110 1.29 24.08 3.36
N LYS A 111 1.59 25.24 3.93
CA LYS A 111 1.54 26.53 3.21
C LYS A 111 2.57 26.60 2.06
N GLU A 112 3.72 25.96 2.22
CA GLU A 112 4.77 25.89 1.20
C GLU A 112 4.43 24.89 0.10
N GLN A 113 3.60 23.89 0.40
CA GLN A 113 3.16 22.88 -0.57
C GLN A 113 1.95 23.30 -1.39
N LEU A 114 1.05 24.12 -0.83
CA LEU A 114 -0.16 24.60 -1.50
C LEU A 114 0.06 25.25 -2.88
N PRO A 115 1.13 26.04 -3.11
CA PRO A 115 1.40 26.62 -4.42
C PRO A 115 1.58 25.59 -5.54
N VAL A 116 1.94 24.34 -5.21
CA VAL A 116 2.08 23.26 -6.18
C VAL A 116 0.74 22.96 -6.86
N LEU A 117 -0.38 23.09 -6.13
CA LEU A 117 -1.73 22.90 -6.67
C LEU A 117 -2.11 23.88 -7.79
N LYS A 118 -1.43 25.03 -7.87
CA LYS A 118 -1.64 26.03 -8.93
C LYS A 118 -0.94 25.66 -10.23
N ARG A 119 -0.05 24.65 -10.22
CA ARG A 119 0.68 24.23 -11.41
C ARG A 119 -0.18 23.28 -12.26
N GLY A 120 -0.55 23.70 -13.48
CA GLY A 120 -1.33 22.86 -14.41
C GLY A 120 -0.70 21.50 -14.71
N HIS A 121 0.63 21.44 -14.74
CA HIS A 121 1.37 20.19 -14.94
C HIS A 121 1.06 19.14 -13.86
N LEU A 122 0.85 19.55 -12.61
CA LEU A 122 0.43 18.64 -11.54
C LEU A 122 -0.88 17.92 -11.88
N TRP A 123 -1.89 18.67 -12.36
CA TRP A 123 -3.20 18.12 -12.68
C TRP A 123 -3.17 17.16 -13.86
N ILE A 124 -2.36 17.47 -14.89
CA ILE A 124 -2.17 16.58 -16.04
C ILE A 124 -1.53 15.26 -15.58
N MET A 125 -0.45 15.34 -14.78
CA MET A 125 0.22 14.14 -14.26
C MET A 125 -0.67 13.34 -13.32
N SER A 126 -1.47 14.00 -12.49
CA SER A 126 -2.44 13.34 -11.59
C SER A 126 -3.54 12.63 -12.38
N LEU A 127 -4.02 13.23 -13.47
CA LEU A 127 -5.02 12.61 -14.35
C LEU A 127 -4.46 11.38 -15.07
N LEU A 128 -3.23 11.47 -15.59
CA LEU A 128 -2.55 10.34 -16.22
C LEU A 128 -2.32 9.20 -15.21
N TYR A 129 -1.92 9.54 -13.99
CA TYR A 129 -1.75 8.58 -12.92
C TYR A 129 -3.07 7.90 -12.53
N LEU A 130 -4.15 8.69 -12.41
CA LEU A 130 -5.50 8.17 -12.16
C LEU A 130 -5.96 7.23 -13.28
N ALA A 131 -5.70 7.58 -14.55
CA ALA A 131 -6.08 6.75 -15.69
C ALA A 131 -5.33 5.40 -15.71
N THR A 132 -4.04 5.41 -15.36
CA THR A 132 -3.22 4.19 -15.35
C THR A 132 -3.52 3.28 -14.16
N PHE A 133 -3.68 3.83 -12.95
CA PHE A 133 -3.92 3.03 -11.74
C PHE A 133 -5.41 2.86 -11.40
N GLY A 134 -6.28 3.72 -11.88
CA GLY A 134 -7.73 3.60 -11.69
C GLY A 134 -8.40 2.61 -12.64
N SER A 135 -7.66 2.08 -13.63
CA SER A 135 -8.14 1.04 -14.56
C SER A 135 -7.86 -0.40 -14.07
N PHE A 136 -7.17 -0.56 -12.96
CA PHE A 136 -7.00 -1.84 -12.27
C PHE A 136 -8.12 -2.03 -11.25
#